data_73e424caa78573cc098479f7b79f0fe7
#
_entry.id   73e424caa78573cc098479f7b79f0fe7
#
_cell.length_a   1.000
_cell.length_b   1.000
_cell.length_c   1.000
_cell.angle_alpha   90.00
_cell.angle_beta   90.00
_cell.angle_gamma   90.00
#
_symmetry.space_group_name_H-M   'P 1'
#
loop_
_entity.id
_entity.type
_entity.pdbx_description
1 polymer ?
#
loop_
_entity_poly.entity_id
_entity_poly.type
_entity_poly.pdbx_seq_one_letter_code
_entity_poly.pdbx_strand_id
1 'polypeptide(L)'
;KWNLDFAVIGKTTDTKKIELFFDNNKVAEIPINILAENAPLYDRKWKKTKLPQKIKFNKDDFKKLNITEVLKKILSLPNISSKEWIWEQYDHTVMGDTIQKPGSDSGVIRVHGTNKAVATSVDSSAIYCYAHPLTGGKQVVCESWRNLISCGAIPIAITNCLNFGNPEKEKNMGEFVECVEGINEASKYLDYPVVSGNVSFYNETKDKGIKPTPSIGGVGLIKNYKKMVSMDLKNNENLILVIGKTEGHLDQSAFSINILNEKKGPPPEVNLFNEKNN
;
A
#
# COMPACT_ATOMS: atom_id res chain seq x y z
N LYS A 1 -1.39 38.20 -0.03
CA LYS A 1 -2.10 37.63 -1.19
C LYS A 1 -3.19 36.64 -0.78
N TRP A 2 -2.95 35.89 0.30
CA TRP A 2 -3.84 34.85 0.80
C TRP A 2 -4.65 35.24 2.02
N ASN A 3 -4.48 36.47 2.51
CA ASN A 3 -5.13 37.01 3.71
C ASN A 3 -5.00 36.08 4.94
N LEU A 4 -3.81 35.49 5.10
CA LEU A 4 -3.48 34.63 6.24
C LEU A 4 -2.68 35.44 7.27
N ASP A 5 -2.92 35.16 8.53
CA ASP A 5 -2.13 35.71 9.62
C ASP A 5 -0.70 35.20 9.54
N PHE A 6 0.27 36.05 9.76
CA PHE A 6 1.68 35.70 9.84
C PHE A 6 2.43 36.59 10.81
N ALA A 7 3.52 36.07 11.32
CA ALA A 7 4.45 36.82 12.16
C ALA A 7 5.89 36.47 11.80
N VAL A 8 6.78 37.46 11.89
CA VAL A 8 8.22 37.20 11.83
C VAL A 8 8.65 36.73 13.21
N ILE A 9 8.98 35.47 13.33
CA ILE A 9 9.34 34.83 14.61
C ILE A 9 10.84 34.76 14.84
N GLY A 10 11.66 35.17 13.89
CA GLY A 10 13.11 35.15 14.01
C GLY A 10 13.84 35.50 12.73
N LYS A 11 15.14 35.37 12.76
CA LYS A 11 16.05 35.56 11.62
C LYS A 11 17.12 34.49 11.60
N THR A 12 17.64 34.17 10.43
CA THR A 12 18.79 33.28 10.28
C THR A 12 20.09 34.01 10.71
N THR A 13 20.99 33.28 11.34
CA THR A 13 22.29 33.75 11.80
C THR A 13 23.40 32.78 11.36
N ASP A 14 24.66 33.18 11.46
CA ASP A 14 25.83 32.35 11.21
C ASP A 14 26.41 31.68 12.46
N THR A 15 25.76 31.85 13.62
CA THR A 15 26.21 31.37 14.92
C THR A 15 26.26 29.83 15.04
N LYS A 16 25.70 29.09 14.07
CA LYS A 16 25.50 27.62 14.09
C LYS A 16 24.77 27.15 15.35
N LYS A 17 23.87 27.99 15.86
CA LYS A 17 23.03 27.71 17.03
C LYS A 17 21.60 28.11 16.76
N ILE A 18 20.66 27.41 17.40
CA ILE A 18 19.29 27.87 17.57
C ILE A 18 19.25 28.63 18.91
N GLU A 19 18.88 29.87 18.88
CA GLU A 19 18.75 30.73 20.07
C GLU A 19 17.27 31.12 20.21
N LEU A 20 16.70 30.88 21.37
CA LEU A 20 15.32 31.27 21.68
C LEU A 20 15.33 32.42 22.66
N PHE A 21 14.52 33.43 22.35
CA PHE A 21 14.33 34.59 23.20
C PHE A 21 12.86 34.71 23.62
N PHE A 22 12.62 35.05 24.85
CA PHE A 22 11.33 35.44 25.39
C PHE A 22 11.47 36.80 26.09
N ASP A 23 10.67 37.77 25.72
CA ASP A 23 10.77 39.15 26.23
C ASP A 23 12.22 39.70 26.20
N ASN A 24 12.91 39.53 25.06
CA ASN A 24 14.31 39.87 24.83
C ASN A 24 15.35 39.16 25.70
N ASN A 25 14.94 38.23 26.56
CA ASN A 25 15.86 37.39 27.33
C ASN A 25 16.11 36.09 26.59
N LYS A 26 17.39 35.69 26.47
CA LYS A 26 17.73 34.38 25.90
C LYS A 26 17.29 33.29 26.90
N VAL A 27 16.36 32.46 26.48
CA VAL A 27 15.81 31.38 27.30
C VAL A 27 16.33 29.99 26.90
N ALA A 28 16.88 29.85 25.70
CA ALA A 28 17.52 28.60 25.25
C ALA A 28 18.59 28.87 24.19
N GLU A 29 19.60 28.01 24.16
CA GLU A 29 20.63 27.98 23.13
C GLU A 29 21.02 26.52 22.86
N ILE A 30 20.92 26.08 21.60
CA ILE A 30 21.21 24.71 21.19
C ILE A 30 22.09 24.73 19.94
N PRO A 31 23.28 24.10 19.97
CA PRO A 31 24.08 23.91 18.76
C PRO A 31 23.32 23.08 17.71
N ILE A 32 23.30 23.53 16.44
CA ILE A 32 22.53 22.86 15.40
C ILE A 32 23.07 21.47 15.04
N ASN A 33 24.34 21.20 15.22
CA ASN A 33 24.94 19.89 15.00
C ASN A 33 24.35 18.80 15.91
N ILE A 34 23.93 19.15 17.13
CA ILE A 34 23.25 18.18 18.03
C ILE A 34 21.89 17.76 17.48
N LEU A 35 21.22 18.65 16.79
CA LEU A 35 19.88 18.39 16.23
C LEU A 35 19.91 17.67 14.88
N ALA A 36 21.02 17.77 14.15
CA ALA A 36 21.15 17.19 12.81
C ALA A 36 22.25 16.09 12.74
N GLU A 37 23.52 16.51 12.82
CA GLU A 37 24.66 15.63 12.53
C GLU A 37 24.93 14.60 13.66
N ASN A 38 24.67 14.98 14.90
CA ASN A 38 24.89 14.15 16.09
C ASN A 38 23.63 13.41 16.57
N ALA A 39 22.57 13.39 15.76
CA ALA A 39 21.40 12.57 16.07
C ALA A 39 21.79 11.08 16.12
N PRO A 40 21.28 10.31 17.11
CA PRO A 40 21.67 8.90 17.23
C PRO A 40 21.24 8.09 16.01
N LEU A 41 22.17 7.36 15.43
CA LEU A 41 21.89 6.36 14.39
C LEU A 41 21.80 4.99 15.07
N TYR A 42 20.60 4.40 15.03
CA TYR A 42 20.34 3.12 15.64
C TYR A 42 20.60 1.98 14.66
N ASP A 43 21.49 1.03 15.02
CA ASP A 43 21.61 -0.27 14.36
C ASP A 43 20.82 -1.29 15.17
N ARG A 44 19.55 -1.49 14.83
CA ARG A 44 18.64 -2.37 15.56
C ARG A 44 18.77 -3.81 15.07
N LYS A 45 18.95 -4.73 16.00
CA LYS A 45 18.95 -6.17 15.71
C LYS A 45 17.60 -6.60 15.16
N TRP A 46 17.61 -7.53 14.22
CA TRP A 46 16.40 -8.09 13.64
C TRP A 46 16.54 -9.58 13.31
N LYS A 47 15.41 -10.24 13.15
CA LYS A 47 15.32 -11.66 12.82
C LYS A 47 14.54 -11.85 11.53
N LYS A 48 15.11 -12.65 10.63
CA LYS A 48 14.46 -13.05 9.39
C LYS A 48 13.24 -13.92 9.66
N THR A 49 12.14 -13.66 8.97
CA THR A 49 10.92 -14.46 9.02
C THR A 49 11.09 -15.74 8.20
N LYS A 50 10.76 -16.88 8.78
CA LYS A 50 10.77 -18.15 8.05
C LYS A 50 9.53 -18.23 7.14
N LEU A 51 9.74 -18.61 5.89
CA LEU A 51 8.61 -18.89 4.98
C LEU A 51 7.76 -20.02 5.55
N PRO A 52 6.43 -19.81 5.76
CA PRO A 52 5.54 -20.85 6.26
C PRO A 52 5.44 -22.03 5.27
N GLN A 53 5.16 -23.21 5.77
CA GLN A 53 4.89 -24.36 4.91
C GLN A 53 3.49 -24.24 4.29
N LYS A 54 3.36 -24.65 3.02
CA LYS A 54 2.08 -24.73 2.32
C LYS A 54 1.12 -25.66 3.05
N ILE A 55 -0.15 -25.28 3.13
CA ILE A 55 -1.19 -26.10 3.71
C ILE A 55 -1.58 -27.20 2.72
N LYS A 56 -1.73 -28.42 3.24
CA LYS A 56 -2.29 -29.52 2.47
C LYS A 56 -3.80 -29.54 2.70
N PHE A 57 -4.55 -29.07 1.73
CA PHE A 57 -6.01 -29.13 1.78
C PHE A 57 -6.52 -30.53 1.39
N ASN A 58 -7.48 -31.04 2.15
CA ASN A 58 -8.14 -32.31 1.81
C ASN A 58 -9.22 -32.03 0.74
N LYS A 59 -9.14 -32.75 -0.39
CA LYS A 59 -10.14 -32.66 -1.47
C LYS A 59 -11.55 -32.97 -1.02
N ASP A 60 -11.72 -33.85 -0.03
CA ASP A 60 -13.04 -34.25 0.46
C ASP A 60 -13.74 -33.13 1.26
N ASP A 61 -12.97 -32.19 1.83
CA ASP A 61 -13.57 -31.02 2.49
C ASP A 61 -14.27 -30.11 1.48
N PHE A 62 -13.79 -30.05 0.24
CA PHE A 62 -14.40 -29.23 -0.81
C PHE A 62 -15.68 -29.85 -1.38
N LYS A 63 -15.76 -31.19 -1.45
CA LYS A 63 -16.95 -31.88 -1.97
C LYS A 63 -18.21 -31.63 -1.16
N LYS A 64 -18.07 -31.33 0.11
CA LYS A 64 -19.17 -31.04 1.04
C LYS A 64 -19.68 -29.61 0.99
N LEU A 65 -18.97 -28.73 0.29
CA LEU A 65 -19.29 -27.30 0.26
C LEU A 65 -20.36 -27.00 -0.78
N ASN A 66 -21.36 -26.22 -0.37
CA ASN A 66 -22.26 -25.56 -1.31
C ASN A 66 -21.58 -24.28 -1.83
N ILE A 67 -21.19 -24.27 -3.10
CA ILE A 67 -20.45 -23.16 -3.72
C ILE A 67 -21.22 -21.84 -3.62
N THR A 68 -22.55 -21.86 -3.79
CA THR A 68 -23.38 -20.66 -3.70
C THR A 68 -23.35 -20.05 -2.31
N GLU A 69 -23.48 -20.88 -1.27
CA GLU A 69 -23.41 -20.39 0.13
C GLU A 69 -22.00 -19.90 0.50
N VAL A 70 -20.96 -20.59 0.02
CA VAL A 70 -19.58 -20.14 0.19
C VAL A 70 -19.36 -18.79 -0.47
N LEU A 71 -19.85 -18.59 -1.69
CA LEU A 71 -19.74 -17.32 -2.42
C LEU A 71 -20.45 -16.19 -1.67
N LYS A 72 -21.71 -16.41 -1.25
CA LYS A 72 -22.45 -15.43 -0.45
C LYS A 72 -21.72 -15.04 0.83
N LYS A 73 -21.19 -16.06 1.54
CA LYS A 73 -20.43 -15.83 2.78
C LYS A 73 -19.15 -15.00 2.53
N ILE A 74 -18.41 -15.29 1.46
CA ILE A 74 -17.20 -14.54 1.12
C ILE A 74 -17.56 -13.10 0.74
N LEU A 75 -18.55 -12.88 -0.10
CA LEU A 75 -18.99 -11.54 -0.53
C LEU A 75 -19.51 -10.69 0.64
N SER A 76 -20.05 -11.31 1.69
CA SER A 76 -20.53 -10.61 2.89
C SER A 76 -19.42 -10.28 3.90
N LEU A 77 -18.18 -10.73 3.69
CA LEU A 77 -17.08 -10.43 4.61
C LEU A 77 -16.77 -8.91 4.61
N PRO A 78 -16.51 -8.32 5.80
CA PRO A 78 -16.19 -6.90 5.89
C PRO A 78 -15.03 -6.44 4.99
N ASN A 79 -14.07 -7.32 4.72
CA ASN A 79 -12.93 -7.01 3.85
C ASN A 79 -13.25 -7.09 2.35
N ILE A 80 -14.33 -7.77 1.96
CA ILE A 80 -14.71 -8.01 0.56
C ILE A 80 -15.92 -7.17 0.17
N SER A 81 -16.86 -6.93 1.08
CA SER A 81 -18.07 -6.15 0.83
C SER A 81 -17.77 -4.72 0.36
N SER A 82 -18.71 -4.11 -0.35
CA SER A 82 -18.59 -2.73 -0.83
C SER A 82 -18.20 -1.76 0.28
N LYS A 83 -17.34 -0.82 -0.05
CA LYS A 83 -16.91 0.30 0.81
C LYS A 83 -17.53 1.63 0.36
N GLU A 84 -18.55 1.59 -0.48
CA GLU A 84 -19.21 2.78 -1.03
C GLU A 84 -19.61 3.77 0.04
N TRP A 85 -20.15 3.30 1.16
CA TRP A 85 -20.53 4.12 2.32
C TRP A 85 -19.35 4.93 2.92
N ILE A 86 -18.09 4.52 2.69
CA ILE A 86 -16.91 5.26 3.17
C ILE A 86 -16.61 6.41 2.21
N TRP A 87 -16.44 6.11 0.92
CA TRP A 87 -15.98 7.12 -0.03
C TRP A 87 -17.08 8.06 -0.51
N GLU A 88 -18.36 7.70 -0.43
CA GLU A 88 -19.48 8.60 -0.72
C GLU A 88 -19.59 9.76 0.27
N GLN A 89 -18.97 9.67 1.44
CA GLN A 89 -18.92 10.74 2.43
C GLN A 89 -17.94 11.87 2.03
N TYR A 90 -17.11 11.66 1.04
CA TYR A 90 -16.11 12.61 0.59
C TYR A 90 -16.43 13.10 -0.81
N ASP A 91 -16.18 14.39 -1.05
CA ASP A 91 -16.32 14.94 -2.39
C ASP A 91 -15.15 14.50 -3.28
N HIS A 92 -15.41 13.50 -4.12
CA HIS A 92 -14.47 13.01 -5.13
C HIS A 92 -14.66 13.67 -6.50
N THR A 93 -15.55 14.66 -6.62
CA THR A 93 -15.89 15.35 -7.85
C THR A 93 -15.39 16.79 -7.91
N VAL A 94 -14.60 17.22 -6.93
CA VAL A 94 -14.01 18.57 -6.87
C VAL A 94 -13.38 18.95 -8.20
N MET A 95 -13.66 20.17 -8.67
CA MET A 95 -13.25 20.73 -9.97
C MET A 95 -13.84 20.03 -11.20
N GLY A 96 -14.67 19.00 -11.04
CA GLY A 96 -15.33 18.31 -12.14
C GLY A 96 -14.38 17.52 -13.06
N ASP A 97 -13.22 17.13 -12.58
CA ASP A 97 -12.20 16.44 -13.37
C ASP A 97 -12.15 14.91 -13.14
N THR A 98 -12.95 14.38 -12.23
CA THR A 98 -13.02 12.94 -11.95
C THR A 98 -13.71 12.21 -13.11
N ILE A 99 -12.99 11.27 -13.71
CA ILE A 99 -13.48 10.41 -14.80
C ILE A 99 -13.92 9.05 -14.23
N GLN A 100 -13.11 8.47 -13.36
CA GLN A 100 -13.40 7.25 -12.65
C GLN A 100 -13.41 7.52 -11.16
N LYS A 101 -14.60 7.39 -10.54
CA LYS A 101 -14.78 7.53 -9.08
C LYS A 101 -14.15 6.38 -8.31
N PRO A 102 -13.94 6.51 -7.00
CA PRO A 102 -13.58 5.38 -6.13
C PRO A 102 -14.51 4.17 -6.29
N GLY A 103 -14.02 2.97 -5.97
CA GLY A 103 -14.76 1.71 -6.11
C GLY A 103 -14.40 0.92 -7.37
N SER A 104 -13.44 1.39 -8.17
CA SER A 104 -12.78 0.66 -9.25
C SER A 104 -11.34 0.32 -8.87
N ASP A 105 -10.57 -0.32 -9.77
CA ASP A 105 -9.15 -0.65 -9.53
C ASP A 105 -8.31 0.61 -9.30
N SER A 106 -8.67 1.71 -9.97
CA SER A 106 -8.02 3.01 -9.81
C SER A 106 -9.03 4.15 -9.85
N GLY A 107 -8.78 5.20 -9.08
CA GLY A 107 -9.42 6.49 -9.30
C GLY A 107 -8.73 7.22 -10.44
N VAL A 108 -9.49 7.88 -11.33
CA VAL A 108 -8.92 8.58 -12.48
C VAL A 108 -9.41 10.00 -12.58
N ILE A 109 -8.47 10.93 -12.68
CA ILE A 109 -8.72 12.39 -12.79
C ILE A 109 -8.08 12.88 -14.08
N ARG A 110 -8.85 13.56 -14.94
CA ARG A 110 -8.29 14.18 -16.15
C ARG A 110 -7.37 15.35 -15.80
N VAL A 111 -6.37 15.56 -16.63
CA VAL A 111 -5.52 16.76 -16.56
C VAL A 111 -6.20 17.84 -17.40
N HIS A 112 -6.72 18.87 -16.72
CA HIS A 112 -7.50 19.93 -17.34
C HIS A 112 -6.78 20.56 -18.54
N GLY A 113 -7.50 20.84 -19.63
CA GLY A 113 -6.94 21.39 -20.85
C GLY A 113 -6.13 20.41 -21.73
N THR A 114 -6.11 19.13 -21.39
CA THR A 114 -5.41 18.08 -22.16
C THR A 114 -6.28 16.85 -22.40
N ASN A 115 -5.78 15.90 -23.19
CA ASN A 115 -6.39 14.56 -23.31
C ASN A 115 -5.83 13.56 -22.27
N LYS A 116 -4.94 13.99 -21.37
CA LYS A 116 -4.28 13.12 -20.38
C LYS A 116 -5.15 12.97 -19.13
N ALA A 117 -4.89 11.91 -18.38
CA ALA A 117 -5.41 11.71 -17.04
C ALA A 117 -4.35 11.10 -16.12
N VAL A 118 -4.53 11.29 -14.83
CA VAL A 118 -3.76 10.64 -13.78
C VAL A 118 -4.64 9.58 -13.14
N ALA A 119 -4.11 8.35 -13.07
CA ALA A 119 -4.72 7.26 -12.33
C ALA A 119 -3.99 7.09 -10.99
N THR A 120 -4.73 6.77 -9.94
CA THR A 120 -4.20 6.52 -8.60
C THR A 120 -4.79 5.26 -8.00
N SER A 121 -3.96 4.45 -7.35
CA SER A 121 -4.40 3.31 -6.54
C SER A 121 -3.83 3.39 -5.13
N VAL A 122 -4.47 2.73 -4.16
CA VAL A 122 -3.94 2.55 -2.80
C VAL A 122 -4.14 1.11 -2.40
N ASP A 123 -3.05 0.41 -2.15
CA ASP A 123 -3.03 -1.03 -1.94
C ASP A 123 -2.28 -1.40 -0.67
N SER A 124 -2.77 -2.43 0.03
CA SER A 124 -2.12 -2.97 1.22
C SER A 124 -2.60 -4.40 1.51
N SER A 125 -1.68 -5.27 1.94
CA SER A 125 -2.02 -6.63 2.36
C SER A 125 -1.31 -7.02 3.65
N ALA A 126 -1.84 -6.54 4.78
CA ALA A 126 -1.30 -6.85 6.10
C ALA A 126 -1.27 -8.36 6.43
N ILE A 127 -2.17 -9.16 5.84
CA ILE A 127 -2.20 -10.62 6.02
C ILE A 127 -0.99 -11.26 5.35
N TYR A 128 -0.68 -10.88 4.12
CA TYR A 128 0.47 -11.41 3.38
C TYR A 128 1.79 -10.96 4.00
N CYS A 129 1.89 -9.69 4.39
CA CYS A 129 3.08 -9.16 5.06
C CYS A 129 3.31 -9.84 6.42
N TYR A 130 2.26 -10.15 7.17
CA TYR A 130 2.37 -10.89 8.43
C TYR A 130 2.80 -12.35 8.23
N ALA A 131 2.30 -13.01 7.18
CA ALA A 131 2.66 -14.39 6.87
C ALA A 131 4.11 -14.51 6.37
N HIS A 132 4.56 -13.63 5.48
CA HIS A 132 5.92 -13.57 4.99
C HIS A 132 6.23 -12.16 4.46
N PRO A 133 6.93 -11.31 5.23
CA PRO A 133 7.08 -9.89 4.96
C PRO A 133 7.70 -9.57 3.60
N LEU A 134 8.75 -10.30 3.20
CA LEU A 134 9.41 -10.13 1.89
C LEU A 134 8.44 -10.35 0.72
N THR A 135 7.67 -11.43 0.75
CA THR A 135 6.68 -11.73 -0.30
C THR A 135 5.51 -10.76 -0.24
N GLY A 136 5.04 -10.42 0.97
CA GLY A 136 3.98 -9.45 1.16
C GLY A 136 4.35 -8.06 0.62
N GLY A 137 5.59 -7.62 0.85
CA GLY A 137 6.13 -6.38 0.29
C GLY A 137 6.15 -6.36 -1.24
N LYS A 138 6.50 -7.48 -1.89
CA LYS A 138 6.39 -7.62 -3.35
C LYS A 138 4.94 -7.55 -3.82
N GLN A 139 4.04 -8.27 -3.14
CA GLN A 139 2.62 -8.36 -3.51
C GLN A 139 1.95 -6.99 -3.54
N VAL A 140 2.16 -6.14 -2.52
CA VAL A 140 1.48 -4.83 -2.48
C VAL A 140 1.95 -3.88 -3.58
N VAL A 141 3.21 -3.96 -4.01
CA VAL A 141 3.71 -3.19 -5.15
C VAL A 141 3.13 -3.70 -6.47
N CYS A 142 3.11 -5.03 -6.66
CA CYS A 142 2.53 -5.64 -7.85
C CYS A 142 1.03 -5.40 -7.96
N GLU A 143 0.30 -5.41 -6.83
CA GLU A 143 -1.13 -5.11 -6.80
C GLU A 143 -1.40 -3.68 -7.28
N SER A 144 -0.71 -2.69 -6.69
CA SER A 144 -0.80 -1.30 -7.13
C SER A 144 -0.46 -1.13 -8.61
N TRP A 145 0.58 -1.81 -9.09
CA TRP A 145 1.01 -1.76 -10.49
C TRP A 145 -0.06 -2.33 -11.44
N ARG A 146 -0.65 -3.49 -11.11
CA ARG A 146 -1.76 -4.10 -11.88
C ARG A 146 -2.99 -3.20 -11.90
N ASN A 147 -3.36 -2.61 -10.76
CA ASN A 147 -4.53 -1.75 -10.65
C ASN A 147 -4.43 -0.49 -11.54
N LEU A 148 -3.24 0.03 -11.73
CA LEU A 148 -3.01 1.13 -12.68
C LEU A 148 -3.09 0.67 -14.13
N ILE A 149 -2.49 -0.47 -14.46
CA ILE A 149 -2.49 -1.01 -15.82
C ILE A 149 -3.90 -1.40 -16.26
N SER A 150 -4.71 -1.99 -15.37
CA SER A 150 -6.07 -2.44 -15.67
C SER A 150 -6.97 -1.31 -16.19
N CYS A 151 -6.74 -0.06 -15.79
CA CYS A 151 -7.46 1.10 -16.33
C CYS A 151 -6.79 1.74 -17.55
N GLY A 152 -5.67 1.19 -18.05
CA GLY A 152 -4.91 1.69 -19.21
C GLY A 152 -3.88 2.76 -18.88
N ALA A 153 -3.50 2.89 -17.59
CA ALA A 153 -2.44 3.80 -17.18
C ALA A 153 -1.05 3.15 -17.31
N ILE A 154 -0.06 3.98 -17.54
CA ILE A 154 1.35 3.62 -17.44
C ILE A 154 1.79 3.97 -16.02
N PRO A 155 2.13 3.00 -15.15
CA PRO A 155 2.63 3.28 -13.81
C PRO A 155 3.90 4.13 -13.87
N ILE A 156 4.00 5.15 -13.02
CA ILE A 156 5.11 6.12 -13.02
C ILE A 156 5.91 6.03 -11.74
N ALA A 157 5.22 6.10 -10.59
CA ALA A 157 5.87 6.17 -9.28
C ALA A 157 4.92 5.75 -8.17
N ILE A 158 5.51 5.39 -7.02
CA ILE A 158 4.77 5.11 -5.79
C ILE A 158 5.20 6.01 -4.64
N THR A 159 4.27 6.23 -3.73
CA THR A 159 4.54 6.63 -2.36
C THR A 159 4.23 5.47 -1.42
N ASN A 160 4.91 5.35 -0.30
CA ASN A 160 4.60 4.34 0.69
C ASN A 160 4.28 4.94 2.06
N CYS A 161 3.35 4.31 2.77
CA CYS A 161 3.03 4.59 4.16
C CYS A 161 3.26 3.33 4.96
N LEU A 162 4.37 3.26 5.67
CA LEU A 162 4.86 2.06 6.33
C LEU A 162 4.47 2.07 7.81
N ASN A 163 3.59 1.14 8.23
CA ASN A 163 3.11 1.06 9.61
C ASN A 163 3.49 -0.27 10.24
N PHE A 164 4.28 -0.20 11.33
CA PHE A 164 4.85 -1.37 12.02
C PHE A 164 4.77 -1.22 13.55
N GLY A 165 4.91 -2.33 14.25
CA GLY A 165 5.00 -2.37 15.70
C GLY A 165 6.33 -1.78 16.21
N ASN A 166 6.64 -2.03 17.49
CA ASN A 166 7.85 -1.55 18.13
C ASN A 166 9.12 -2.13 17.50
N PRO A 167 10.00 -1.29 16.89
CA PRO A 167 11.21 -1.74 16.19
C PRO A 167 12.32 -2.21 17.15
N GLU A 168 12.17 -2.06 18.45
CA GLU A 168 13.09 -2.61 19.45
C GLU A 168 12.91 -4.12 19.63
N LYS A 169 11.76 -4.66 19.19
CA LYS A 169 11.51 -6.09 19.13
C LYS A 169 12.08 -6.64 17.83
N GLU A 170 13.09 -7.52 17.92
CA GLU A 170 13.81 -8.08 16.76
C GLU A 170 12.88 -8.66 15.68
N LYS A 171 11.73 -9.22 16.08
CA LYS A 171 10.72 -9.72 15.15
C LYS A 171 10.09 -8.59 14.33
N ASN A 172 9.63 -7.52 15.00
CA ASN A 172 8.96 -6.40 14.33
C ASN A 172 9.93 -5.65 13.42
N MET A 173 11.19 -5.51 13.85
CA MET A 173 12.24 -4.93 13.01
C MET A 173 12.53 -5.81 11.79
N GLY A 174 12.52 -7.14 11.94
CA GLY A 174 12.65 -8.07 10.80
C GLY A 174 11.49 -7.96 9.82
N GLU A 175 10.26 -7.86 10.32
CA GLU A 175 9.07 -7.63 9.48
C GLU A 175 9.20 -6.34 8.65
N PHE A 176 9.72 -5.27 9.26
CA PHE A 176 9.97 -4.01 8.56
C PHE A 176 11.05 -4.15 7.48
N VAL A 177 12.22 -4.67 7.84
CA VAL A 177 13.36 -4.84 6.90
C VAL A 177 12.94 -5.68 5.70
N GLU A 178 12.34 -6.84 5.92
CA GLU A 178 11.92 -7.74 4.84
C GLU A 178 10.81 -7.16 3.97
N CYS A 179 9.85 -6.40 4.54
CA CYS A 179 8.85 -5.68 3.74
C CYS A 179 9.52 -4.64 2.83
N VAL A 180 10.45 -3.85 3.36
CA VAL A 180 11.19 -2.85 2.58
C VAL A 180 12.03 -3.51 1.49
N GLU A 181 12.69 -4.62 1.77
CA GLU A 181 13.42 -5.41 0.77
C GLU A 181 12.48 -5.88 -0.35
N GLY A 182 11.31 -6.44 0.00
CA GLY A 182 10.30 -6.87 -0.98
C GLY A 182 9.78 -5.73 -1.85
N ILE A 183 9.46 -4.59 -1.25
CA ILE A 183 9.04 -3.38 -1.97
C ILE A 183 10.15 -2.93 -2.93
N ASN A 184 11.40 -2.88 -2.47
CA ASN A 184 12.54 -2.46 -3.28
C ASN A 184 12.78 -3.40 -4.48
N GLU A 185 12.74 -4.72 -4.28
CA GLU A 185 12.89 -5.69 -5.36
C GLU A 185 11.81 -5.52 -6.44
N ALA A 186 10.54 -5.42 -6.04
CA ALA A 186 9.43 -5.24 -6.98
C ALA A 186 9.50 -3.89 -7.69
N SER A 187 9.75 -2.81 -6.96
CA SER A 187 9.86 -1.45 -7.51
C SER A 187 10.97 -1.33 -8.56
N LYS A 188 12.14 -1.91 -8.27
CA LYS A 188 13.25 -1.93 -9.24
C LYS A 188 12.93 -2.73 -10.48
N TYR A 189 12.33 -3.92 -10.32
CA TYR A 189 12.06 -4.80 -11.45
C TYR A 189 10.99 -4.23 -12.37
N LEU A 190 9.95 -3.63 -11.80
CA LEU A 190 8.82 -3.05 -12.54
C LEU A 190 9.11 -1.64 -13.08
N ASP A 191 10.27 -1.05 -12.77
CA ASP A 191 10.57 0.36 -13.06
C ASP A 191 9.52 1.31 -12.48
N TYR A 192 9.20 1.08 -11.21
CA TYR A 192 8.13 1.75 -10.49
C TYR A 192 8.67 2.36 -9.18
N PRO A 193 9.43 3.47 -9.27
CA PRO A 193 10.23 3.99 -8.18
C PRO A 193 9.42 4.55 -7.02
N VAL A 194 9.95 4.38 -5.80
CA VAL A 194 9.46 5.04 -4.60
C VAL A 194 9.99 6.48 -4.58
N VAL A 195 9.12 7.47 -4.67
CA VAL A 195 9.49 8.89 -4.71
C VAL A 195 9.20 9.64 -3.42
N SER A 196 8.36 9.08 -2.55
CA SER A 196 8.07 9.63 -1.22
C SER A 196 7.51 8.54 -0.30
N GLY A 197 7.34 8.88 0.96
CA GLY A 197 6.71 7.99 1.93
C GLY A 197 6.93 8.43 3.36
N ASN A 198 6.38 7.64 4.28
CA ASN A 198 6.63 7.80 5.71
C ASN A 198 6.73 6.44 6.40
N VAL A 199 7.34 6.44 7.57
CA VAL A 199 7.40 5.29 8.46
C VAL A 199 6.78 5.66 9.80
N SER A 200 5.87 4.82 10.29
CA SER A 200 5.28 4.88 11.62
C SER A 200 5.62 3.61 12.39
N PHE A 201 6.31 3.77 13.50
CA PHE A 201 6.65 2.69 14.42
C PHE A 201 5.86 2.78 15.72
N TYR A 202 6.05 1.80 16.60
CA TYR A 202 5.40 1.71 17.92
C TYR A 202 3.87 1.65 17.86
N ASN A 203 3.31 1.17 16.74
CA ASN A 203 1.87 0.96 16.59
C ASN A 203 1.46 -0.30 17.36
N GLU A 204 1.19 -0.14 18.64
CA GLU A 204 0.92 -1.24 19.58
C GLU A 204 -0.25 -0.92 20.52
N THR A 205 -0.95 -1.96 20.94
CA THR A 205 -1.95 -1.89 22.01
C THR A 205 -1.64 -2.99 23.01
N LYS A 206 -1.41 -2.64 24.28
CA LYS A 206 -1.07 -3.59 25.36
C LYS A 206 0.07 -4.53 24.92
N ASP A 207 1.20 -3.94 24.49
CA ASP A 207 2.41 -4.63 24.03
C ASP A 207 2.26 -5.55 22.81
N LYS A 208 1.09 -5.56 22.19
CA LYS A 208 0.82 -6.29 20.97
C LYS A 208 0.87 -5.34 19.77
N GLY A 209 1.86 -5.53 18.90
CA GLY A 209 2.01 -4.79 17.66
C GLY A 209 0.90 -5.08 16.66
N ILE A 210 0.62 -4.10 15.82
CA ILE A 210 -0.21 -4.31 14.63
C ILE A 210 0.47 -5.32 13.69
N LYS A 211 -0.28 -5.88 12.76
CA LYS A 211 0.34 -6.60 11.63
C LYS A 211 1.15 -5.63 10.78
N PRO A 212 2.24 -6.08 10.14
CA PRO A 212 2.98 -5.26 9.18
C PRO A 212 2.05 -4.72 8.11
N THR A 213 1.95 -3.40 8.01
CA THR A 213 0.98 -2.76 7.11
C THR A 213 1.66 -1.69 6.26
N PRO A 214 2.46 -2.09 5.25
CA PRO A 214 2.88 -1.18 4.21
C PRO A 214 1.69 -0.89 3.30
N SER A 215 1.37 0.39 3.10
CA SER A 215 0.37 0.85 2.14
C SER A 215 1.09 1.55 0.99
N ILE A 216 0.79 1.14 -0.24
CA ILE A 216 1.40 1.66 -1.45
C ILE A 216 0.39 2.54 -2.17
N GLY A 217 0.73 3.81 -2.35
CA GLY A 217 -0.02 4.74 -3.18
C GLY A 217 0.61 4.83 -4.57
N GLY A 218 -0.06 4.28 -5.57
CA GLY A 218 0.43 4.26 -6.95
C GLY A 218 -0.07 5.44 -7.77
N VAL A 219 0.78 5.94 -8.66
CA VAL A 219 0.43 6.97 -9.65
C VAL A 219 0.79 6.50 -11.05
N GLY A 220 -0.14 6.63 -11.97
CA GLY A 220 0.03 6.29 -13.37
C GLY A 220 -0.49 7.36 -14.32
N LEU A 221 0.05 7.40 -15.53
CA LEU A 221 -0.34 8.32 -16.58
C LEU A 221 -1.19 7.63 -17.64
N ILE A 222 -2.38 8.14 -17.90
CA ILE A 222 -3.20 7.81 -19.08
C ILE A 222 -2.94 8.87 -20.14
N LYS A 223 -2.35 8.47 -21.27
CA LYS A 223 -2.02 9.38 -22.38
C LYS A 223 -3.25 9.97 -23.05
N ASN A 224 -4.34 9.20 -23.12
CA ASN A 224 -5.62 9.61 -23.67
C ASN A 224 -6.76 8.99 -22.86
N TYR A 225 -7.40 9.78 -22.02
CA TYR A 225 -8.46 9.30 -21.13
C TYR A 225 -9.70 8.76 -21.88
N LYS A 226 -9.91 9.15 -23.15
CA LYS A 226 -10.99 8.59 -23.97
C LYS A 226 -10.79 7.10 -24.29
N LYS A 227 -9.56 6.58 -24.10
CA LYS A 227 -9.20 5.16 -24.26
C LYS A 227 -9.07 4.41 -22.94
N MET A 228 -9.47 5.04 -21.84
CA MET A 228 -9.47 4.41 -20.52
C MET A 228 -10.39 3.19 -20.49
N VAL A 229 -10.02 2.19 -19.71
CA VAL A 229 -10.83 1.00 -19.44
C VAL A 229 -11.41 1.10 -18.03
N SER A 230 -12.68 0.72 -17.87
CA SER A 230 -13.36 0.60 -16.57
C SER A 230 -13.75 -0.85 -16.30
N MET A 231 -14.11 -1.15 -15.05
CA MET A 231 -14.58 -2.49 -14.63
C MET A 231 -15.92 -2.91 -15.25
N ASP A 232 -16.67 -1.96 -15.84
CA ASP A 232 -18.01 -2.22 -16.33
C ASP A 232 -18.01 -3.14 -17.55
N LEU A 233 -18.88 -4.13 -17.57
CA LEU A 233 -19.20 -4.92 -18.77
C LEU A 233 -20.11 -4.09 -19.67
N LYS A 234 -19.60 -3.67 -20.82
CA LYS A 234 -20.26 -2.67 -21.69
C LYS A 234 -21.21 -3.27 -22.73
N ASN A 235 -20.89 -4.43 -23.28
CA ASN A 235 -21.66 -5.07 -24.33
C ASN A 235 -21.82 -6.57 -24.07
N ASN A 236 -22.97 -7.13 -24.41
CA ASN A 236 -23.27 -8.56 -24.20
C ASN A 236 -22.40 -9.52 -25.03
N GLU A 237 -21.80 -9.04 -26.12
CA GLU A 237 -20.98 -9.87 -27.02
C GLU A 237 -19.47 -9.72 -26.76
N ASN A 238 -19.07 -9.01 -25.71
CA ASN A 238 -17.66 -8.86 -25.38
C ASN A 238 -17.06 -10.19 -24.92
N LEU A 239 -15.85 -10.48 -25.40
CA LEU A 239 -15.07 -11.62 -24.94
C LEU A 239 -14.48 -11.34 -23.55
N ILE A 240 -14.48 -12.38 -22.71
CA ILE A 240 -13.78 -12.37 -21.42
C ILE A 240 -12.46 -13.10 -21.60
N LEU A 241 -11.35 -12.42 -21.38
CA LEU A 241 -10.01 -12.98 -21.46
C LEU A 241 -9.41 -13.13 -20.08
N VAL A 242 -8.75 -14.26 -19.83
CA VAL A 242 -7.94 -14.49 -18.62
C VAL A 242 -6.48 -14.33 -19.02
N ILE A 243 -5.80 -13.36 -18.42
CA ILE A 243 -4.39 -13.09 -18.66
C ILE A 243 -3.57 -13.72 -17.54
N GLY A 244 -2.51 -14.44 -17.90
CA GLY A 244 -1.63 -15.14 -16.96
C GLY A 244 -2.10 -16.56 -16.63
N LYS A 245 -1.41 -17.19 -15.67
CA LYS A 245 -1.63 -18.58 -15.25
C LYS A 245 -2.29 -18.63 -13.88
N THR A 246 -3.34 -19.41 -13.74
CA THR A 246 -3.98 -19.70 -12.45
C THR A 246 -3.29 -20.87 -11.77
N GLU A 247 -2.57 -20.62 -10.69
CA GLU A 247 -1.76 -21.62 -9.97
C GLU A 247 -2.55 -22.38 -8.86
N GLY A 248 -3.77 -21.94 -8.55
CA GLY A 248 -4.62 -22.60 -7.53
C GLY A 248 -4.15 -22.40 -6.09
N HIS A 249 -3.54 -21.27 -5.77
CA HIS A 249 -3.10 -20.95 -4.41
C HIS A 249 -4.29 -20.60 -3.51
N LEU A 250 -4.38 -21.23 -2.32
CA LEU A 250 -5.46 -20.99 -1.34
C LEU A 250 -4.96 -20.45 0.00
N ASP A 251 -3.69 -20.64 0.33
CA ASP A 251 -3.12 -20.16 1.59
C ASP A 251 -3.29 -18.65 1.76
N GLN A 252 -3.64 -18.21 2.97
CA GLN A 252 -3.93 -16.79 3.29
C GLN A 252 -5.11 -16.18 2.50
N SER A 253 -5.88 -16.97 1.78
CA SER A 253 -7.07 -16.49 1.06
C SER A 253 -8.25 -16.25 2.01
N ALA A 254 -9.19 -15.41 1.57
CA ALA A 254 -10.46 -15.22 2.28
C ALA A 254 -11.21 -16.55 2.45
N PHE A 255 -11.09 -17.47 1.49
CA PHE A 255 -11.68 -18.80 1.56
C PHE A 255 -11.04 -19.64 2.67
N SER A 256 -9.72 -19.79 2.69
CA SER A 256 -9.05 -20.60 3.72
C SER A 256 -9.29 -20.06 5.12
N ILE A 257 -9.24 -18.74 5.29
CA ILE A 257 -9.37 -18.07 6.59
C ILE A 257 -10.81 -18.14 7.12
N ASN A 258 -11.82 -17.90 6.28
CA ASN A 258 -13.19 -17.67 6.75
C ASN A 258 -14.13 -18.85 6.49
N ILE A 259 -13.79 -19.76 5.58
CA ILE A 259 -14.58 -20.95 5.29
C ILE A 259 -13.96 -22.18 5.96
N LEU A 260 -12.65 -22.38 5.77
CA LEU A 260 -11.95 -23.53 6.32
C LEU A 260 -11.35 -23.29 7.72
N ASN A 261 -11.42 -22.03 8.21
CA ASN A 261 -10.80 -21.59 9.48
C ASN A 261 -9.29 -21.89 9.56
N GLU A 262 -8.60 -21.87 8.41
CA GLU A 262 -7.17 -22.11 8.32
C GLU A 262 -6.44 -20.78 8.00
N LYS A 263 -5.59 -20.36 8.96
CA LYS A 263 -4.90 -19.04 8.93
C LYS A 263 -3.39 -19.17 8.73
N LYS A 264 -2.90 -20.35 8.41
CA LYS A 264 -1.48 -20.64 8.21
C LYS A 264 -1.15 -20.65 6.71
N GLY A 265 0.11 -20.94 6.40
CA GLY A 265 0.60 -21.04 5.04
C GLY A 265 1.24 -19.75 4.52
N PRO A 266 2.00 -19.84 3.42
CA PRO A 266 2.66 -18.68 2.80
C PRO A 266 1.66 -17.81 2.05
N PRO A 267 1.98 -16.54 1.80
CA PRO A 267 1.27 -15.76 0.78
C PRO A 267 1.58 -16.32 -0.63
N PRO A 268 0.79 -15.95 -1.66
CA PRO A 268 1.11 -16.29 -3.04
C PRO A 268 2.50 -15.80 -3.43
N GLU A 269 3.28 -16.64 -4.11
CA GLU A 269 4.57 -16.25 -4.66
C GLU A 269 4.42 -15.17 -5.73
N VAL A 270 5.40 -14.29 -5.82
CA VAL A 270 5.46 -13.24 -6.85
C VAL A 270 6.52 -13.61 -7.87
N ASN A 271 6.12 -13.79 -9.10
CA ASN A 271 7.02 -13.89 -10.24
C ASN A 271 7.05 -12.55 -10.97
N LEU A 272 8.04 -11.70 -10.65
CA LEU A 272 8.16 -10.35 -11.19
C LEU A 272 8.30 -10.32 -12.72
N PHE A 273 8.88 -11.37 -13.32
CA PHE A 273 8.93 -11.50 -14.79
C PHE A 273 7.53 -11.62 -15.38
N ASN A 274 6.70 -12.48 -14.82
CA ASN A 274 5.31 -12.64 -15.28
C ASN A 274 4.49 -11.37 -15.02
N GLU A 275 4.67 -10.73 -13.86
CA GLU A 275 3.99 -9.45 -13.54
C GLU A 275 4.25 -8.38 -14.60
N LYS A 276 5.49 -8.27 -15.07
CA LYS A 276 5.89 -7.26 -16.05
C LYS A 276 5.46 -7.58 -17.48
N ASN A 277 5.32 -8.87 -17.83
CA ASN A 277 5.12 -9.32 -19.21
C ASN A 277 3.69 -9.79 -19.52
N ASN A 278 2.83 -9.94 -18.52
CA ASN A 278 1.40 -10.20 -18.70
C ASN A 278 0.62 -8.90 -18.86
#